data_5248e225490159b5521eb33fbb29bf7b
#
_entry.id   5248e225490159b5521eb33fbb29bf7b
#
_cell.length_a   1.000
_cell.length_b   1.000
_cell.length_c   1.000
_cell.angle_alpha   90.00
_cell.angle_beta   90.00
_cell.angle_gamma   90.00
#
_symmetry.space_group_name_H-M   'P 1'
#
loop_
_entity.id
_entity.type
_entity.pdbx_description
1 polymer ?
#
loop_
_entity_poly.entity_id
_entity_poly.type
_entity_poly.pdbx_seq_one_letter_code
_entity_poly.pdbx_strand_id
1 'polypeptide(L)'
;PTWSSIETIPFSFNFNGSSVTQYKVSSTGVLTFSNLTAPAVPGAGNAALPDPAIPDNSVMIWGIEGTGTNDNICTKTFGTSGSQQHWIFFTSYTAGSWSYWSIVLEEGTDKIYIVDQRHSSAASPQVTAGIQIDATTATMVSGSPTLANVAGSSALPDDNHYYEFIYGSQSAVDAAGVAVTTFPYLILGNAPFTVSGELTNLGSNTITSMDVNYSIDGGSPV
;
A
#
# COMPACT_ATOMS: atom_id res chain seq x y z
N PRO A 1 -10.45 21.64 3.59
CA PRO A 1 -10.26 20.55 2.66
C PRO A 1 -10.92 20.81 1.30
N THR A 2 -10.29 20.32 0.23
CA THR A 2 -10.75 20.50 -1.16
C THR A 2 -10.52 19.21 -1.95
N TRP A 3 -11.32 19.02 -3.02
CA TRP A 3 -11.05 18.01 -4.04
C TRP A 3 -10.21 18.60 -5.17
N SER A 4 -9.41 17.74 -5.83
CA SER A 4 -8.82 18.03 -7.14
C SER A 4 -9.90 18.22 -8.21
N SER A 5 -9.51 18.66 -9.41
CA SER A 5 -10.21 18.36 -10.64
C SER A 5 -10.41 16.84 -10.80
N ILE A 6 -11.27 16.45 -11.75
CA ILE A 6 -11.35 15.06 -12.16
C ILE A 6 -10.07 14.72 -12.94
N GLU A 7 -9.38 13.69 -12.50
CA GLU A 7 -8.16 13.18 -13.13
C GLU A 7 -8.44 11.88 -13.87
N THR A 8 -7.68 11.62 -14.92
CA THR A 8 -7.82 10.41 -15.75
C THR A 8 -6.77 9.38 -15.37
N ILE A 9 -7.18 8.11 -15.24
CA ILE A 9 -6.26 6.98 -15.11
C ILE A 9 -5.67 6.71 -16.50
N PRO A 10 -4.33 6.66 -16.66
CA PRO A 10 -3.71 6.61 -17.99
C PRO A 10 -3.76 5.24 -18.67
N PHE A 11 -4.37 4.24 -18.04
CA PHE A 11 -4.48 2.88 -18.52
C PHE A 11 -5.81 2.24 -18.08
N SER A 12 -6.08 1.04 -18.55
CA SER A 12 -7.25 0.26 -18.10
C SER A 12 -7.01 -0.21 -16.66
N PHE A 13 -7.96 0.09 -15.80
CA PHE A 13 -7.89 -0.25 -14.38
C PHE A 13 -9.27 -0.64 -13.85
N ASN A 14 -9.32 -1.69 -13.01
CA ASN A 14 -10.54 -2.09 -12.33
C ASN A 14 -10.40 -1.85 -10.82
N PHE A 15 -11.43 -1.27 -10.23
CA PHE A 15 -11.57 -1.16 -8.79
C PHE A 15 -12.74 -2.03 -8.34
N ASN A 16 -12.49 -2.95 -7.42
CA ASN A 16 -13.48 -3.91 -6.94
C ASN A 16 -14.25 -4.62 -8.09
N GLY A 17 -13.51 -5.04 -9.13
CA GLY A 17 -14.05 -5.74 -10.31
C GLY A 17 -14.83 -4.87 -11.29
N SER A 18 -14.91 -3.58 -11.08
CA SER A 18 -15.57 -2.63 -11.97
C SER A 18 -14.55 -1.71 -12.63
N SER A 19 -14.68 -1.52 -13.97
CA SER A 19 -13.79 -0.62 -14.69
C SER A 19 -13.98 0.83 -14.23
N VAL A 20 -12.87 1.48 -13.90
CA VAL A 20 -12.80 2.90 -13.55
C VAL A 20 -11.77 3.60 -14.43
N THR A 21 -12.09 4.81 -14.88
CA THR A 21 -11.24 5.59 -15.80
C THR A 21 -10.82 6.93 -15.25
N GLN A 22 -11.44 7.35 -14.17
CA GLN A 22 -11.25 8.66 -13.56
C GLN A 22 -11.31 8.57 -12.04
N TYR A 23 -10.71 9.55 -11.38
CA TYR A 23 -10.73 9.71 -9.93
C TYR A 23 -10.68 11.18 -9.52
N LYS A 24 -10.93 11.42 -8.25
CA LYS A 24 -10.57 12.67 -7.55
C LYS A 24 -9.75 12.37 -6.33
N VAL A 25 -8.93 13.32 -5.92
CA VAL A 25 -8.15 13.21 -4.71
C VAL A 25 -8.37 14.43 -3.82
N SER A 26 -8.54 14.20 -2.52
CA SER A 26 -8.73 15.30 -1.55
C SER A 26 -7.43 15.73 -0.92
N SER A 27 -7.39 16.97 -0.46
CA SER A 27 -6.29 17.50 0.35
C SER A 27 -6.20 16.87 1.76
N THR A 28 -7.07 15.93 2.09
CA THR A 28 -7.07 15.17 3.34
C THR A 28 -6.67 13.71 3.15
N GLY A 29 -6.11 13.36 1.98
CA GLY A 29 -5.54 12.04 1.72
C GLY A 29 -6.52 10.98 1.22
N VAL A 30 -7.68 11.36 0.70
CA VAL A 30 -8.69 10.43 0.16
C VAL A 30 -8.75 10.53 -1.34
N LEU A 31 -8.59 9.40 -2.03
CA LEU A 31 -8.84 9.22 -3.45
C LEU A 31 -10.18 8.50 -3.61
N THR A 32 -11.05 8.98 -4.49
CA THR A 32 -12.33 8.32 -4.79
C THR A 32 -12.54 8.10 -6.27
N PHE A 33 -13.13 6.96 -6.61
CA PHE A 33 -13.60 6.63 -7.96
C PHE A 33 -15.11 6.89 -8.12
N SER A 34 -15.80 7.27 -7.03
CA SER A 34 -17.26 7.47 -7.03
C SER A 34 -17.65 8.92 -6.99
N ASN A 35 -18.86 9.21 -7.53
CA ASN A 35 -19.51 10.52 -7.44
C ASN A 35 -18.58 11.71 -7.76
N LEU A 36 -17.84 11.61 -8.87
CA LEU A 36 -16.77 12.55 -9.20
C LEU A 36 -17.25 13.98 -9.46
N THR A 37 -18.54 14.19 -9.69
CA THR A 37 -19.10 15.50 -10.00
C THR A 37 -19.25 16.39 -8.76
N ALA A 38 -19.68 15.84 -7.62
CA ALA A 38 -19.90 16.58 -6.40
C ALA A 38 -19.81 15.72 -5.12
N PRO A 39 -18.72 14.99 -4.87
CA PRO A 39 -18.59 14.27 -3.62
C PRO A 39 -18.41 15.27 -2.46
N ALA A 40 -18.95 14.93 -1.30
CA ALA A 40 -18.59 15.64 -0.07
C ALA A 40 -17.09 15.50 0.18
N VAL A 41 -16.43 16.56 0.61
CA VAL A 41 -15.00 16.51 0.90
C VAL A 41 -14.82 15.96 2.32
N PRO A 42 -14.10 14.84 2.51
CA PRO A 42 -13.79 14.36 3.85
C PRO A 42 -13.04 15.43 4.65
N GLY A 43 -13.46 15.66 5.89
CA GLY A 43 -12.78 16.56 6.80
C GLY A 43 -11.38 16.07 7.14
N ALA A 44 -10.59 16.94 7.77
CA ALA A 44 -9.37 16.53 8.44
C ALA A 44 -9.74 15.61 9.61
N GLY A 45 -9.00 14.54 9.78
CA GLY A 45 -9.22 13.57 10.83
C GLY A 45 -8.95 12.16 10.34
N ASN A 46 -9.07 11.22 11.25
CA ASN A 46 -8.93 9.79 10.99
C ASN A 46 -9.93 9.01 11.85
N ALA A 47 -10.52 7.98 11.30
CA ALA A 47 -11.45 7.09 11.99
C ALA A 47 -11.34 5.68 11.43
N ALA A 48 -11.94 4.73 12.13
CA ALA A 48 -12.07 3.36 11.62
C ALA A 48 -13.00 3.33 10.39
N LEU A 49 -12.69 2.46 9.44
CA LEU A 49 -13.53 2.23 8.26
C LEU A 49 -14.48 1.03 8.49
N PRO A 50 -15.65 1.01 7.82
CA PRO A 50 -16.16 2.07 6.95
C PRO A 50 -16.63 3.29 7.73
N ASP A 51 -16.45 4.47 7.16
CA ASP A 51 -16.85 5.74 7.76
C ASP A 51 -17.75 6.51 6.77
N PRO A 52 -18.90 7.07 7.21
CA PRO A 52 -19.84 7.77 6.33
C PRO A 52 -19.31 9.09 5.76
N ALA A 53 -18.23 9.63 6.31
CA ALA A 53 -17.57 10.82 5.75
C ALA A 53 -16.72 10.48 4.51
N ILE A 54 -16.41 9.21 4.29
CA ILE A 54 -15.63 8.74 3.17
C ILE A 54 -16.57 8.29 2.05
N PRO A 55 -16.40 8.79 0.81
CA PRO A 55 -17.17 8.28 -0.33
C PRO A 55 -16.95 6.79 -0.55
N ASP A 56 -17.97 6.09 -1.07
CA ASP A 56 -17.80 4.73 -1.55
C ASP A 56 -16.72 4.65 -2.63
N ASN A 57 -16.15 3.46 -2.82
CA ASN A 57 -15.08 3.20 -3.79
C ASN A 57 -13.90 4.17 -3.61
N SER A 58 -13.33 4.20 -2.43
CA SER A 58 -12.23 5.10 -2.08
C SER A 58 -11.02 4.36 -1.54
N VAL A 59 -9.85 4.92 -1.82
CA VAL A 59 -8.54 4.54 -1.25
C VAL A 59 -8.02 5.70 -0.45
N MET A 60 -7.41 5.47 0.71
CA MET A 60 -7.06 6.58 1.56
C MET A 60 -5.83 6.40 2.42
N ILE A 61 -5.22 7.53 2.70
CA ILE A 61 -4.29 7.84 3.77
C ILE A 61 -4.89 9.01 4.56
N TRP A 62 -6.12 8.79 5.04
CA TRP A 62 -6.93 9.84 5.66
C TRP A 62 -6.37 10.24 7.02
N GLY A 63 -6.20 11.53 7.21
CA GLY A 63 -5.56 12.12 8.39
C GLY A 63 -4.36 13.00 8.06
N ILE A 64 -3.85 12.95 6.83
CA ILE A 64 -2.90 13.96 6.38
C ILE A 64 -3.65 15.24 6.00
N GLU A 65 -3.00 16.37 6.18
CA GLU A 65 -3.60 17.69 5.96
C GLU A 65 -2.68 18.56 5.11
N GLY A 66 -3.17 18.96 3.94
CA GLY A 66 -2.48 19.89 3.06
C GLY A 66 -2.77 21.34 3.48
N THR A 67 -2.12 21.80 4.53
CA THR A 67 -2.27 23.18 5.07
C THR A 67 -0.99 24.00 4.99
N GLY A 68 0.13 23.39 4.62
CA GLY A 68 1.42 24.05 4.45
C GLY A 68 1.58 24.70 3.08
N THR A 69 2.48 25.66 2.98
CA THR A 69 2.75 26.39 1.73
C THR A 69 3.46 25.52 0.67
N ASN A 70 4.09 24.42 1.09
CA ASN A 70 4.79 23.48 0.22
C ASN A 70 4.00 22.19 -0.03
N ASP A 71 2.83 22.06 0.57
CA ASP A 71 2.00 20.86 0.43
C ASP A 71 1.45 20.79 -0.99
N ASN A 72 1.62 19.64 -1.62
CA ASN A 72 1.21 19.45 -3.00
C ASN A 72 0.76 18.03 -3.25
N ILE A 73 -0.16 17.87 -4.19
CA ILE A 73 -0.53 16.58 -4.76
C ILE A 73 -0.10 16.62 -6.22
N CYS A 74 0.76 15.69 -6.60
CA CYS A 74 1.20 15.56 -7.98
C CYS A 74 1.11 14.12 -8.46
N THR A 75 1.05 13.93 -9.76
CA THR A 75 0.93 12.61 -10.35
C THR A 75 2.04 12.33 -11.34
N LYS A 76 2.44 11.07 -11.42
CA LYS A 76 3.41 10.60 -12.41
C LYS A 76 3.13 9.14 -12.75
N THR A 77 3.21 8.82 -14.04
CA THR A 77 3.14 7.43 -14.51
C THR A 77 4.53 6.94 -14.87
N PHE A 78 4.88 5.76 -14.40
CA PHE A 78 6.14 5.07 -14.63
C PHE A 78 5.89 3.73 -15.32
N GLY A 79 6.91 3.17 -15.94
CA GLY A 79 6.84 1.86 -16.59
C GLY A 79 6.46 1.96 -18.06
N THR A 80 6.25 0.79 -18.67
CA THR A 80 5.85 0.62 -20.07
C THR A 80 4.43 0.11 -20.15
N SER A 81 3.73 0.41 -21.26
CA SER A 81 2.36 -0.05 -21.47
C SER A 81 2.21 -1.55 -21.22
N GLY A 82 1.20 -1.93 -20.46
CA GLY A 82 0.95 -3.29 -19.96
C GLY A 82 1.50 -3.59 -18.56
N SER A 83 2.35 -2.69 -18.02
CA SER A 83 2.93 -2.80 -16.67
C SER A 83 3.26 -1.44 -16.06
N GLN A 84 2.40 -0.46 -16.30
CA GLN A 84 2.60 0.88 -15.77
C GLN A 84 2.12 1.01 -14.33
N GLN A 85 2.70 1.95 -13.62
CA GLN A 85 2.24 2.39 -12.31
C GLN A 85 1.91 3.87 -12.36
N HIS A 86 0.70 4.24 -11.97
CA HIS A 86 0.26 5.61 -11.83
C HIS A 86 0.34 6.01 -10.36
N TRP A 87 1.26 6.89 -10.05
CA TRP A 87 1.56 7.38 -8.71
C TRP A 87 0.85 8.69 -8.45
N ILE A 88 0.14 8.77 -7.35
CA ILE A 88 -0.48 9.99 -6.79
C ILE A 88 0.29 10.31 -5.51
N PHE A 89 1.15 11.32 -5.57
CA PHE A 89 2.04 11.72 -4.48
C PHE A 89 1.41 12.82 -3.64
N PHE A 90 1.43 12.64 -2.34
CA PHE A 90 1.17 13.67 -1.35
C PHE A 90 2.52 14.12 -0.80
N THR A 91 2.97 15.29 -1.20
CA THR A 91 4.32 15.77 -0.93
C THR A 91 4.31 16.83 0.15
N SER A 92 5.21 16.70 1.11
CA SER A 92 5.45 17.68 2.18
C SER A 92 4.24 17.96 3.07
N TYR A 93 3.30 17.02 3.19
CA TYR A 93 2.07 17.18 3.97
C TYR A 93 2.35 17.27 5.47
N THR A 94 1.53 18.04 6.16
CA THR A 94 1.52 18.37 7.59
C THR A 94 2.25 19.67 7.94
N ALA A 95 1.52 20.60 8.56
CA ALA A 95 2.01 21.92 8.95
C ALA A 95 3.18 21.84 9.96
N GLY A 96 4.24 22.60 9.70
CA GLY A 96 5.42 22.67 10.55
C GLY A 96 6.37 21.48 10.50
N SER A 97 6.11 20.55 9.60
CA SER A 97 6.87 19.33 9.40
C SER A 97 6.64 18.83 7.98
N TRP A 98 7.11 17.63 7.64
CA TRP A 98 6.83 17.05 6.34
C TRP A 98 6.65 15.54 6.45
N SER A 99 5.69 15.04 5.69
CA SER A 99 5.41 13.64 5.48
C SER A 99 5.08 13.42 4.01
N TYR A 100 5.54 12.31 3.47
CA TYR A 100 5.37 11.94 2.06
C TYR A 100 4.69 10.59 2.00
N TRP A 101 3.56 10.56 1.33
CA TRP A 101 2.77 9.37 1.08
C TRP A 101 2.38 9.28 -0.39
N SER A 102 2.07 8.09 -0.85
CA SER A 102 1.52 7.91 -2.19
C SER A 102 0.43 6.86 -2.22
N ILE A 103 -0.49 7.03 -3.16
CA ILE A 103 -1.39 6.00 -3.64
C ILE A 103 -0.92 5.62 -5.04
N VAL A 104 -0.80 4.32 -5.32
CA VAL A 104 -0.31 3.82 -6.60
C VAL A 104 -1.34 2.86 -7.19
N LEU A 105 -1.68 3.07 -8.46
CA LEU A 105 -2.52 2.17 -9.25
C LEU A 105 -1.61 1.44 -10.23
N GLU A 106 -1.72 0.10 -10.32
CA GLU A 106 -0.86 -0.72 -11.18
C GLU A 106 -1.66 -1.32 -12.35
N GLU A 107 -1.15 -1.07 -13.57
CA GLU A 107 -1.73 -1.59 -14.80
C GLU A 107 -1.58 -3.12 -14.88
N GLY A 108 -2.63 -3.78 -15.39
CA GLY A 108 -2.62 -5.21 -15.69
C GLY A 108 -2.85 -6.14 -14.51
N THR A 109 -2.56 -5.70 -13.30
CA THR A 109 -2.80 -6.47 -12.07
C THR A 109 -3.96 -5.92 -11.26
N ASP A 110 -4.39 -4.68 -11.54
CA ASP A 110 -5.37 -3.92 -10.77
C ASP A 110 -5.00 -3.77 -9.27
N LYS A 111 -3.72 -3.93 -8.94
CA LYS A 111 -3.22 -3.73 -7.59
C LYS A 111 -3.21 -2.27 -7.21
N ILE A 112 -3.42 -2.03 -5.92
CA ILE A 112 -3.30 -0.71 -5.31
C ILE A 112 -2.25 -0.79 -4.23
N TYR A 113 -1.35 0.19 -4.20
CA TYR A 113 -0.42 0.34 -3.10
C TYR A 113 -0.67 1.65 -2.38
N ILE A 114 -0.60 1.60 -1.06
CA ILE A 114 -0.37 2.76 -0.22
C ILE A 114 1.09 2.73 0.16
N VAL A 115 1.81 3.82 -0.08
CA VAL A 115 3.25 3.90 0.14
C VAL A 115 3.54 4.97 1.18
N ASP A 116 4.09 4.56 2.31
CA ASP A 116 4.74 5.43 3.29
C ASP A 116 6.18 5.65 2.83
N GLN A 117 6.51 6.86 2.39
CA GLN A 117 7.79 7.12 1.77
C GLN A 117 8.83 7.69 2.75
N ARG A 118 8.46 8.71 3.51
CA ARG A 118 9.32 9.30 4.52
C ARG A 118 8.61 10.37 5.34
N HIS A 119 9.16 10.70 6.48
CA HIS A 119 8.68 11.81 7.31
C HIS A 119 9.82 12.48 8.07
N SER A 120 9.61 13.70 8.54
CA SER A 120 10.52 14.33 9.48
C SER A 120 10.36 13.70 10.87
N SER A 121 11.44 13.69 11.64
CA SER A 121 11.40 13.20 13.03
C SER A 121 10.44 13.99 13.94
N ALA A 122 10.02 15.16 13.53
CA ALA A 122 9.08 16.00 14.28
C ALA A 122 7.61 15.76 13.90
N ALA A 123 7.34 15.04 12.80
CA ALA A 123 6.00 14.67 12.35
C ALA A 123 5.80 13.18 12.40
N SER A 124 4.71 12.77 12.98
CA SER A 124 4.19 11.42 12.85
C SER A 124 2.68 11.55 12.75
N PRO A 125 2.14 11.97 11.59
CA PRO A 125 0.71 12.02 11.42
C PRO A 125 0.15 10.61 11.62
N GLN A 126 -0.93 10.52 12.37
CA GLN A 126 -1.69 9.29 12.49
C GLN A 126 -2.75 9.27 11.41
N VAL A 127 -2.78 8.20 10.62
CA VAL A 127 -3.67 8.10 9.47
C VAL A 127 -4.51 6.82 9.51
N THR A 128 -5.64 6.89 8.84
CA THR A 128 -6.38 5.72 8.39
C THR A 128 -5.91 5.38 6.99
N ALA A 129 -5.14 4.30 6.84
CA ALA A 129 -4.74 3.76 5.55
C ALA A 129 -5.63 2.57 5.20
N GLY A 130 -6.23 2.58 4.01
CA GLY A 130 -7.14 1.51 3.62
C GLY A 130 -7.97 1.79 2.37
N ILE A 131 -8.93 0.91 2.17
CA ILE A 131 -9.91 0.95 1.08
C ILE A 131 -11.31 0.84 1.67
N GLN A 132 -12.23 1.70 1.24
CA GLN A 132 -13.65 1.58 1.50
C GLN A 132 -14.39 1.33 0.19
N ILE A 133 -15.14 0.23 0.12
CA ILE A 133 -15.97 -0.12 -1.03
C ILE A 133 -17.34 0.53 -0.90
N ASP A 134 -17.97 0.38 0.27
CA ASP A 134 -19.28 0.91 0.59
C ASP A 134 -19.44 1.12 2.12
N ALA A 135 -20.64 1.50 2.55
CA ALA A 135 -20.96 1.77 3.96
C ALA A 135 -20.80 0.54 4.91
N THR A 136 -20.55 -0.65 4.38
CA THR A 136 -20.45 -1.90 5.15
C THR A 136 -19.16 -2.66 4.91
N THR A 137 -18.43 -2.33 3.83
CA THR A 137 -17.28 -3.08 3.34
C THR A 137 -16.06 -2.18 3.24
N ALA A 138 -15.07 -2.48 4.05
CA ALA A 138 -13.79 -1.79 4.03
C ALA A 138 -12.65 -2.71 4.49
N THR A 139 -11.44 -2.38 4.10
CA THR A 139 -10.20 -3.03 4.55
C THR A 139 -9.21 -1.98 4.99
N MET A 140 -8.68 -2.11 6.20
CA MET A 140 -7.67 -1.18 6.75
C MET A 140 -6.32 -1.87 6.88
N VAL A 141 -5.27 -1.08 6.72
CA VAL A 141 -3.91 -1.47 7.14
C VAL A 141 -3.90 -1.63 8.66
N SER A 142 -3.23 -2.68 9.13
CA SER A 142 -3.04 -2.90 10.56
C SER A 142 -2.39 -1.69 11.23
N GLY A 143 -2.93 -1.25 12.35
CA GLY A 143 -2.54 -0.01 13.04
C GLY A 143 -3.44 1.19 12.74
N SER A 144 -4.22 1.18 11.64
CA SER A 144 -5.25 2.19 11.40
C SER A 144 -6.36 2.09 12.47
N PRO A 145 -7.00 3.21 12.85
CA PRO A 145 -6.91 4.56 12.31
C PRO A 145 -5.73 5.40 12.85
N THR A 146 -4.88 4.84 13.67
CA THR A 146 -3.74 5.53 14.29
C THR A 146 -2.41 5.07 13.70
N LEU A 147 -2.41 4.66 12.42
CA LEU A 147 -1.20 4.25 11.72
C LEU A 147 -0.22 5.43 11.64
N ALA A 148 0.96 5.27 12.21
CA ALA A 148 2.04 6.22 12.11
C ALA A 148 2.95 5.89 10.92
N ASN A 149 3.72 6.86 10.44
CA ASN A 149 4.80 6.59 9.49
C ASN A 149 5.78 5.57 10.06
N VAL A 150 6.16 4.60 9.26
CA VAL A 150 7.17 3.58 9.54
C VAL A 150 8.47 3.90 8.80
N ALA A 151 8.35 4.45 7.58
CA ALA A 151 9.48 4.97 6.83
C ALA A 151 10.22 6.04 7.63
N GLY A 152 11.54 6.08 7.51
CA GLY A 152 12.38 7.08 8.17
C GLY A 152 12.39 8.42 7.44
N SER A 153 13.49 9.16 7.58
CA SER A 153 13.67 10.46 6.93
C SER A 153 14.48 10.39 5.63
N SER A 154 14.92 9.21 5.23
CA SER A 154 15.68 9.00 4.00
C SER A 154 14.85 9.34 2.76
N ALA A 155 15.51 9.82 1.74
CA ALA A 155 14.91 10.00 0.42
C ALA A 155 15.14 8.80 -0.52
N LEU A 156 15.77 7.73 -0.01
CA LEU A 156 16.05 6.53 -0.77
C LEU A 156 14.85 5.57 -0.75
N PRO A 157 14.58 4.87 -1.85
CA PRO A 157 13.45 3.94 -1.93
C PRO A 157 13.53 2.76 -0.95
N ASP A 158 14.71 2.40 -0.48
CA ASP A 158 14.95 1.31 0.47
C ASP A 158 14.26 1.52 1.82
N ASP A 159 13.86 2.77 2.11
CA ASP A 159 13.19 3.20 3.33
C ASP A 159 11.65 3.20 3.18
N ASN A 160 11.13 2.98 2.00
CA ASN A 160 9.70 2.98 1.73
C ASN A 160 9.01 1.74 2.30
N HIS A 161 7.83 1.95 2.89
CA HIS A 161 6.94 0.87 3.30
C HIS A 161 5.73 0.81 2.38
N TYR A 162 5.41 -0.39 1.88
CA TYR A 162 4.35 -0.63 0.91
C TYR A 162 3.25 -1.48 1.54
N TYR A 163 2.02 -1.01 1.44
CA TYR A 163 0.82 -1.74 1.80
C TYR A 163 0.07 -2.08 0.52
N GLU A 164 0.06 -3.36 0.16
CA GLU A 164 -0.53 -3.86 -1.09
C GLU A 164 -1.97 -4.29 -0.88
N PHE A 165 -2.84 -3.89 -1.79
CA PHE A 165 -4.23 -4.34 -1.88
C PHE A 165 -4.45 -5.03 -3.22
N ILE A 166 -4.93 -6.27 -3.15
CA ILE A 166 -5.19 -7.12 -4.30
C ILE A 166 -6.69 -7.38 -4.36
N TYR A 167 -7.30 -7.13 -5.51
CA TYR A 167 -8.70 -7.48 -5.72
C TYR A 167 -8.85 -9.00 -5.87
N GLY A 168 -9.84 -9.56 -5.20
CA GLY A 168 -10.20 -10.98 -5.28
C GLY A 168 -10.26 -11.65 -3.92
N SER A 169 -10.69 -12.90 -3.91
CA SER A 169 -10.64 -13.72 -2.70
C SER A 169 -9.19 -14.19 -2.47
N GLN A 170 -8.62 -13.84 -1.34
CA GLN A 170 -7.37 -14.41 -0.89
C GLN A 170 -7.55 -15.93 -0.68
N SER A 171 -6.60 -16.73 -1.15
CA SER A 171 -6.60 -18.17 -0.83
C SER A 171 -6.68 -18.37 0.67
N ALA A 172 -7.44 -19.38 1.08
CA ALA A 172 -7.52 -19.70 2.51
C ALA A 172 -6.14 -20.10 3.08
N VAL A 173 -5.36 -20.81 2.29
CA VAL A 173 -3.98 -21.20 2.63
C VAL A 173 -3.08 -20.79 1.48
N ASP A 174 -2.14 -19.94 1.75
CA ASP A 174 -1.13 -19.48 0.80
C ASP A 174 0.15 -19.10 1.55
N ALA A 175 1.28 -19.55 1.09
CA ALA A 175 2.57 -19.25 1.71
C ALA A 175 3.63 -18.98 0.63
N ALA A 176 4.39 -17.91 0.81
CA ALA A 176 5.50 -17.56 -0.05
C ALA A 176 6.83 -17.66 0.69
N GLY A 177 7.84 -18.19 0.02
CA GLY A 177 9.22 -18.09 0.47
C GLY A 177 9.75 -16.67 0.22
N VAL A 178 10.20 -16.01 1.27
CA VAL A 178 10.75 -14.65 1.19
C VAL A 178 12.26 -14.67 1.01
N ALA A 179 12.93 -15.52 1.76
CA ALA A 179 14.39 -15.65 1.71
C ALA A 179 14.85 -17.04 2.10
N VAL A 180 15.99 -17.44 1.54
CA VAL A 180 16.75 -18.59 2.00
C VAL A 180 18.16 -18.12 2.30
N THR A 181 18.61 -18.32 3.54
CA THR A 181 19.97 -17.97 3.95
C THR A 181 20.84 -19.21 3.86
N THR A 182 21.77 -19.19 2.92
CA THR A 182 22.82 -20.22 2.77
C THR A 182 24.18 -19.57 2.90
N PHE A 183 25.16 -20.36 3.31
CA PHE A 183 26.55 -19.88 3.28
C PHE A 183 27.07 -19.91 1.84
N PRO A 184 27.72 -18.84 1.36
CA PRO A 184 28.29 -18.81 0.00
C PRO A 184 29.41 -19.83 -0.20
N TYR A 185 30.04 -20.28 0.90
CA TYR A 185 31.11 -21.29 0.90
C TYR A 185 30.95 -22.20 2.11
N LEU A 186 31.04 -23.48 1.91
CA LEU A 186 31.14 -24.51 2.95
C LEU A 186 32.53 -25.14 2.92
N ILE A 187 33.19 -25.18 4.07
CA ILE A 187 34.44 -25.91 4.22
C ILE A 187 34.12 -27.42 4.42
N LEU A 188 34.63 -28.25 3.56
CA LEU A 188 34.46 -29.71 3.67
C LEU A 188 34.92 -30.17 5.08
N GLY A 189 34.05 -30.80 5.82
CA GLY A 189 34.31 -31.25 7.19
C GLY A 189 33.61 -30.42 8.29
N ASN A 190 33.03 -29.27 7.98
CA ASN A 190 32.21 -28.51 8.92
C ASN A 190 30.72 -28.89 8.78
N ALA A 191 30.37 -30.05 9.25
CA ALA A 191 28.98 -30.49 9.32
C ALA A 191 28.58 -30.75 10.78
N PRO A 192 27.31 -30.56 11.16
CA PRO A 192 26.20 -30.07 10.34
C PRO A 192 26.20 -28.56 10.17
N PHE A 193 25.59 -28.06 9.09
CA PHE A 193 25.31 -26.62 8.89
C PHE A 193 23.82 -26.36 8.87
N THR A 194 23.42 -25.17 9.26
CA THR A 194 22.03 -24.76 9.29
C THR A 194 21.68 -23.97 8.05
N VAL A 195 20.61 -24.38 7.37
CA VAL A 195 19.94 -23.60 6.34
C VAL A 195 18.73 -22.94 6.99
N SER A 196 18.62 -21.64 6.88
CA SER A 196 17.50 -20.87 7.39
C SER A 196 16.71 -20.27 6.26
N GLY A 197 15.41 -20.15 6.44
CA GLY A 197 14.52 -19.49 5.48
C GLY A 197 13.46 -18.69 6.19
N GLU A 198 12.91 -17.73 5.47
CA GLU A 198 11.78 -16.94 5.91
C GLU A 198 10.59 -17.21 4.98
N LEU A 199 9.44 -17.45 5.58
CA LEU A 199 8.18 -17.70 4.90
C LEU A 199 7.15 -16.69 5.38
N THR A 200 6.39 -16.15 4.45
CA THR A 200 5.27 -15.26 4.76
C THR A 200 3.96 -15.96 4.45
N ASN A 201 3.02 -15.90 5.38
CA ASN A 201 1.65 -16.35 5.14
C ASN A 201 0.92 -15.28 4.35
N LEU A 202 0.56 -15.58 3.11
CA LEU A 202 -0.24 -14.75 2.23
C LEU A 202 -1.73 -15.16 2.25
N GLY A 203 -2.07 -16.27 2.91
CA GLY A 203 -3.42 -16.76 3.02
C GLY A 203 -4.25 -16.06 4.10
N SER A 204 -5.57 -16.17 4.01
CA SER A 204 -6.50 -15.62 5.01
C SER A 204 -6.56 -16.45 6.30
N ASN A 205 -6.14 -17.70 6.26
CA ASN A 205 -6.11 -18.59 7.41
C ASN A 205 -4.73 -18.66 8.05
N THR A 206 -4.68 -18.81 9.36
CA THR A 206 -3.41 -19.09 10.05
C THR A 206 -2.87 -20.44 9.61
N ILE A 207 -1.61 -20.47 9.18
CA ILE A 207 -0.87 -21.70 8.90
C ILE A 207 -0.34 -22.22 10.24
N THR A 208 -0.80 -23.38 10.66
CA THR A 208 -0.43 -23.98 11.95
C THR A 208 0.67 -25.04 11.81
N SER A 209 0.86 -25.57 10.61
CA SER A 209 1.90 -26.54 10.28
C SER A 209 2.19 -26.53 8.78
N MET A 210 3.41 -26.86 8.39
CA MET A 210 3.81 -27.06 7.02
C MET A 210 4.96 -28.05 6.94
N ASP A 211 5.08 -28.73 5.80
CA ASP A 211 6.25 -29.56 5.48
C ASP A 211 7.23 -28.74 4.66
N VAL A 212 8.48 -28.69 5.11
CA VAL A 212 9.57 -28.03 4.39
C VAL A 212 10.49 -29.11 3.85
N ASN A 213 10.57 -29.17 2.53
CA ASN A 213 11.44 -30.13 1.85
C ASN A 213 12.63 -29.38 1.21
N TYR A 214 13.76 -30.04 1.16
CA TYR A 214 14.92 -29.52 0.44
C TYR A 214 15.49 -30.59 -0.49
N SER A 215 16.16 -30.16 -1.55
CA SER A 215 16.91 -31.06 -2.43
C SER A 215 18.36 -30.59 -2.52
N ILE A 216 19.26 -31.54 -2.68
CA ILE A 216 20.69 -31.30 -2.91
C ILE A 216 21.01 -31.66 -4.35
N ASP A 217 21.66 -30.77 -5.07
CA ASP A 217 22.08 -30.92 -6.47
C ASP A 217 20.96 -31.41 -7.41
N GLY A 218 19.73 -31.00 -7.18
CA GLY A 218 18.58 -31.42 -7.97
C GLY A 218 18.10 -32.84 -7.74
N GLY A 219 18.57 -33.49 -6.66
CA GLY A 219 18.10 -34.80 -6.21
C GLY A 219 16.64 -34.77 -5.72
N SER A 220 16.15 -35.94 -5.31
CA SER A 220 14.81 -36.04 -4.73
C SER A 220 14.72 -35.24 -3.44
N PRO A 221 13.57 -34.53 -3.19
CA PRO A 221 13.35 -33.85 -1.93
C PRO A 221 13.43 -34.79 -0.72
N VAL A 222 13.97 -34.28 0.38
CA VAL A 222 14.09 -34.96 1.67
C VAL A 222 13.29 -34.21 2.71
#